data_45baa2f39a6e7adef8ffb8b9eb5a8aa5
#
_entry.id   45baa2f39a6e7adef8ffb8b9eb5a8aa5
#
_cell.length_a   1.000
_cell.length_b   1.000
_cell.length_c   1.000
_cell.angle_alpha   90.00
_cell.angle_beta   90.00
_cell.angle_gamma   90.00
#
_symmetry.space_group_name_H-M   'P 1'
#
loop_
_entity.id
_entity.type
_entity.pdbx_description
1 polymer ?
#
loop_
_entity_poly.entity_id
_entity_poly.type
_entity_poly.pdbx_seq_one_letter_code
_entity_poly.pdbx_strand_id
1 'polypeptide(L)'
;MAASHIIAVVGGKGGVGKSTFAVNYAIASAIDTKGKVLLIDQDPRACGDLSVLLGAKPKRTLLELGAHEGRLDANGMMGYAAVHPGSGIHYMPSVLDPDQLENYTPAHVEKAVAHLKNFYNLIIVDLGSDLDPCGVKMLEASSMILVVTMPEILVLHHTRKIIEKIQNLLFPMEMIKVVLNRFSPKRGIQPAAIQTNLKKQILGVIPEDEMTALTAMTKGQSFVLAAPRSEITKGYFMTVRTMVEGQMLDKLAQLKKPSDALARLAGSKSASAIGKAAGAADKKNTMVVFDRSQRDEKPSDEWSALKLRIHKQLIETMDLKKVDTETGNDAKKKAVLREKTKTVVVELLDKEQHPFRSRDEIQKLVKEILDEALELGPIQDLLADDTVSEIMVNRKDQIYVERSGKLVLSGQTFSGNSQLLAVIERIVSPLGRRIDEKTPYVDARLPDGSRVHAIIPPLSVQG
;
A
#
# COMPACT_ATOMS: atom_id res chain seq x y z
N MET A 1 -16.37 -27.86 23.06
CA MET A 1 -15.85 -26.47 23.00
C MET A 1 -16.55 -25.77 21.85
N ALA A 2 -16.94 -24.51 22.01
CA ALA A 2 -17.48 -23.74 20.89
C ALA A 2 -16.43 -23.67 19.78
N ALA A 3 -16.87 -23.69 18.50
CA ALA A 3 -15.97 -23.62 17.37
C ALA A 3 -15.17 -22.32 17.41
N SER A 4 -13.88 -22.38 17.10
CA SER A 4 -13.00 -21.21 16.98
C SER A 4 -13.07 -20.64 15.57
N HIS A 5 -13.37 -19.36 15.46
CA HIS A 5 -13.47 -18.68 14.16
C HIS A 5 -12.36 -17.65 13.97
N ILE A 6 -11.87 -17.52 12.75
CA ILE A 6 -10.89 -16.51 12.36
C ILE A 6 -11.54 -15.56 11.35
N ILE A 7 -11.46 -14.27 11.60
CA ILE A 7 -11.91 -13.20 10.71
C ILE A 7 -10.70 -12.41 10.26
N ALA A 8 -10.43 -12.43 8.96
CA ALA A 8 -9.39 -11.62 8.35
C ALA A 8 -9.94 -10.25 7.95
N VAL A 9 -9.28 -9.18 8.38
CA VAL A 9 -9.61 -7.79 8.01
C VAL A 9 -8.59 -7.32 6.98
N VAL A 10 -9.09 -6.91 5.82
CA VAL A 10 -8.27 -6.43 4.70
C VAL A 10 -8.83 -5.13 4.12
N GLY A 11 -8.07 -4.43 3.30
CA GLY A 11 -8.57 -3.29 2.54
C GLY A 11 -7.69 -2.98 1.35
N GLY A 12 -8.26 -2.45 0.28
CA GLY A 12 -7.58 -2.20 -0.97
C GLY A 12 -6.60 -1.02 -0.94
N LYS A 13 -6.65 -0.17 0.09
CA LYS A 13 -5.83 1.05 0.19
C LYS A 13 -5.43 1.32 1.65
N GLY A 14 -4.29 2.00 1.84
CA GLY A 14 -3.91 2.59 3.13
C GLY A 14 -4.89 3.69 3.55
N GLY A 15 -5.03 3.92 4.86
CA GLY A 15 -5.85 5.02 5.40
C GLY A 15 -7.38 4.77 5.46
N VAL A 16 -7.90 3.65 4.95
CA VAL A 16 -9.35 3.34 5.03
C VAL A 16 -9.83 2.96 6.44
N GLY A 17 -8.91 2.84 7.40
CA GLY A 17 -9.20 2.56 8.80
C GLY A 17 -9.29 1.06 9.15
N LYS A 18 -8.59 0.18 8.43
CA LYS A 18 -8.54 -1.27 8.71
C LYS A 18 -8.16 -1.59 10.15
N SER A 19 -6.99 -1.13 10.57
CA SER A 19 -6.43 -1.37 11.90
C SER A 19 -7.31 -0.80 13.00
N THR A 20 -7.80 0.43 12.80
CA THR A 20 -8.78 1.05 13.70
C THR A 20 -10.07 0.23 13.77
N PHE A 21 -10.55 -0.27 12.62
CA PHE A 21 -11.71 -1.17 12.57
C PHE A 21 -11.43 -2.46 13.32
N ALA A 22 -10.31 -3.14 13.05
CA ALA A 22 -9.96 -4.41 13.67
C ALA A 22 -9.92 -4.32 15.20
N VAL A 23 -9.27 -3.27 15.75
CA VAL A 23 -9.23 -3.03 17.21
C VAL A 23 -10.63 -2.86 17.80
N ASN A 24 -11.44 -1.94 17.26
CA ASN A 24 -12.75 -1.64 17.82
C ASN A 24 -13.75 -2.79 17.62
N TYR A 25 -13.63 -3.51 16.50
CA TYR A 25 -14.44 -4.68 16.22
C TYR A 25 -14.10 -5.85 17.15
N ALA A 26 -12.81 -6.06 17.49
CA ALA A 26 -12.38 -7.05 18.47
C ALA A 26 -12.95 -6.75 19.86
N ILE A 27 -12.86 -5.50 20.29
CA ILE A 27 -13.37 -5.06 21.59
C ILE A 27 -14.90 -5.18 21.65
N ALA A 28 -15.61 -4.71 20.62
CA ALA A 28 -17.07 -4.84 20.53
C ALA A 28 -17.51 -6.31 20.54
N SER A 29 -16.77 -7.17 19.82
CA SER A 29 -17.02 -8.62 19.79
C SER A 29 -16.85 -9.26 21.17
N ALA A 30 -15.80 -8.92 21.90
CA ALA A 30 -15.56 -9.45 23.24
C ALA A 30 -16.66 -9.03 24.21
N ILE A 31 -17.13 -7.78 24.16
CA ILE A 31 -18.19 -7.26 25.03
C ILE A 31 -19.54 -7.91 24.71
N ASP A 32 -19.90 -8.01 23.42
CA ASP A 32 -21.21 -8.51 22.98
C ASP A 32 -21.33 -10.04 23.16
N THR A 33 -20.28 -10.79 22.76
CA THR A 33 -20.29 -12.26 22.79
C THR A 33 -19.83 -12.86 24.13
N LYS A 34 -19.14 -12.08 24.96
CA LYS A 34 -18.46 -12.55 26.20
C LYS A 34 -17.46 -13.69 25.94
N GLY A 35 -17.04 -13.86 24.69
CA GLY A 35 -16.08 -14.87 24.28
C GLY A 35 -14.63 -14.40 24.45
N LYS A 36 -13.69 -15.36 24.46
CA LYS A 36 -12.25 -15.04 24.42
C LYS A 36 -11.88 -14.60 23.01
N VAL A 37 -11.49 -13.33 22.87
CA VAL A 37 -11.12 -12.71 21.58
C VAL A 37 -9.62 -12.44 21.56
N LEU A 38 -8.97 -12.83 20.45
CA LEU A 38 -7.60 -12.48 20.13
C LEU A 38 -7.59 -11.54 18.91
N LEU A 39 -6.83 -10.47 19.01
CA LEU A 39 -6.48 -9.60 17.89
C LEU A 39 -5.02 -9.87 17.48
N ILE A 40 -4.81 -10.17 16.20
CA ILE A 40 -3.48 -10.37 15.61
C ILE A 40 -3.16 -9.22 14.67
N ASP A 41 -1.98 -8.62 14.84
CA ASP A 41 -1.39 -7.67 13.90
C ASP A 41 -0.50 -8.44 12.91
N GLN A 42 -0.99 -8.59 11.68
CA GLN A 42 -0.33 -9.33 10.61
C GLN A 42 0.14 -8.41 9.47
N ASP A 43 0.01 -7.08 9.60
CA ASP A 43 0.54 -6.16 8.60
C ASP A 43 2.07 -6.02 8.78
N PRO A 44 2.88 -6.59 7.86
CA PRO A 44 4.34 -6.59 8.01
C PRO A 44 4.96 -5.19 7.92
N ARG A 45 4.20 -4.21 7.43
CA ARG A 45 4.65 -2.82 7.31
C ARG A 45 4.39 -1.99 8.55
N ALA A 46 3.49 -2.46 9.40
CA ALA A 46 2.99 -1.74 10.57
C ALA A 46 3.42 -2.42 11.88
N CYS A 47 4.55 -3.14 11.90
CA CYS A 47 5.04 -3.95 13.02
C CYS A 47 4.71 -3.38 14.40
N GLY A 48 3.57 -3.80 14.98
CA GLY A 48 3.16 -3.42 16.32
C GLY A 48 2.39 -2.10 16.45
N ASP A 49 1.92 -1.47 15.36
CA ASP A 49 1.07 -0.26 15.43
C ASP A 49 -0.17 -0.46 16.27
N LEU A 50 -0.78 -1.65 16.25
CA LEU A 50 -1.91 -1.99 17.09
C LEU A 50 -1.55 -1.99 18.58
N SER A 51 -0.30 -2.23 18.94
CA SER A 51 0.18 -2.15 20.33
C SER A 51 0.04 -0.73 20.88
N VAL A 52 0.30 0.28 20.05
CA VAL A 52 0.14 1.68 20.40
C VAL A 52 -1.34 2.04 20.58
N LEU A 53 -2.20 1.60 19.65
CA LEU A 53 -3.64 1.84 19.72
C LEU A 53 -4.30 1.18 20.94
N LEU A 54 -3.74 0.07 21.42
CA LEU A 54 -4.22 -0.68 22.58
C LEU A 54 -3.52 -0.29 23.88
N GLY A 55 -2.43 0.47 23.83
CA GLY A 55 -1.57 0.67 24.99
C GLY A 55 -1.02 -0.66 25.54
N ALA A 56 -0.93 -1.70 24.69
CA ALA A 56 -0.50 -3.04 25.07
C ALA A 56 1.02 -3.18 24.85
N LYS A 57 1.67 -4.00 25.70
CA LYS A 57 3.12 -4.27 25.59
C LYS A 57 3.34 -5.76 25.39
N PRO A 58 3.23 -6.27 24.16
CA PRO A 58 3.48 -7.66 23.87
C PRO A 58 4.97 -8.01 24.13
N LYS A 59 5.20 -9.18 24.68
CA LYS A 59 6.55 -9.69 24.94
C LYS A 59 6.95 -10.77 23.95
N ARG A 60 6.00 -11.38 23.29
CA ARG A 60 6.16 -12.48 22.33
C ARG A 60 5.29 -12.27 21.11
N THR A 61 5.56 -13.03 20.09
CA THR A 61 5.02 -12.85 18.73
C THR A 61 4.38 -14.13 18.20
N LEU A 62 3.66 -13.97 17.09
CA LEU A 62 3.10 -15.10 16.33
C LEU A 62 4.23 -15.97 15.73
N LEU A 63 5.35 -15.35 15.32
CA LEU A 63 6.55 -16.05 14.86
C LEU A 63 7.05 -17.02 15.93
N GLU A 64 7.23 -16.55 17.17
CA GLU A 64 7.69 -17.39 18.28
C GLU A 64 6.70 -18.49 18.64
N LEU A 65 5.39 -18.19 18.57
CA LEU A 65 4.34 -19.19 18.78
C LEU A 65 4.39 -20.27 17.69
N GLY A 66 4.61 -19.86 16.43
CA GLY A 66 4.75 -20.80 15.30
C GLY A 66 6.03 -21.64 15.35
N ALA A 67 7.05 -21.16 16.05
CA ALA A 67 8.28 -21.92 16.31
C ALA A 67 8.19 -22.83 17.55
N HIS A 68 7.10 -22.70 18.35
CA HIS A 68 6.94 -23.51 19.57
C HIS A 68 6.71 -24.98 19.23
N GLU A 69 7.47 -25.85 19.86
CA GLU A 69 7.31 -27.29 19.74
C GLU A 69 6.62 -27.85 21.01
N GLY A 70 5.62 -28.67 20.80
CA GLY A 70 4.90 -29.33 21.89
C GLY A 70 3.49 -28.75 22.16
N ARG A 71 2.85 -29.27 23.22
CA ARG A 71 1.52 -28.82 23.66
C ARG A 71 1.65 -27.61 24.57
N LEU A 72 0.85 -26.60 24.30
CA LEU A 72 0.64 -25.45 25.17
C LEU A 72 -0.59 -25.69 26.06
N ASP A 73 -0.42 -25.41 27.35
CA ASP A 73 -1.56 -25.24 28.27
C ASP A 73 -2.04 -23.78 28.28
N ALA A 74 -3.09 -23.52 29.04
CA ALA A 74 -3.67 -22.16 29.12
C ALA A 74 -2.67 -21.12 29.65
N ASN A 75 -1.82 -21.50 30.62
CA ASN A 75 -0.83 -20.60 31.20
C ASN A 75 0.31 -20.32 30.22
N GLY A 76 0.77 -21.33 29.51
CA GLY A 76 1.76 -21.17 28.43
C GLY A 76 1.26 -20.25 27.34
N MET A 77 0.01 -20.40 26.89
CA MET A 77 -0.59 -19.51 25.88
C MET A 77 -0.71 -18.07 26.37
N MET A 78 -1.07 -17.84 27.63
CA MET A 78 -1.12 -16.50 28.23
C MET A 78 0.23 -15.77 28.18
N GLY A 79 1.34 -16.49 28.14
CA GLY A 79 2.69 -15.91 27.99
C GLY A 79 2.97 -15.33 26.60
N TYR A 80 2.20 -15.71 25.56
CA TYR A 80 2.38 -15.24 24.19
C TYR A 80 1.53 -13.99 23.84
N ALA A 81 0.41 -13.78 24.50
CA ALA A 81 -0.50 -12.70 24.21
C ALA A 81 -0.47 -11.61 25.29
N ALA A 82 -0.47 -10.35 24.89
CA ALA A 82 -0.70 -9.23 25.80
C ALA A 82 -2.20 -9.06 26.04
N VAL A 83 -2.60 -8.78 27.29
CA VAL A 83 -4.00 -8.53 27.65
C VAL A 83 -4.24 -7.03 27.66
N HIS A 84 -5.25 -6.57 26.92
CA HIS A 84 -5.68 -5.19 26.96
C HIS A 84 -6.47 -4.89 28.25
N PRO A 85 -5.98 -3.99 29.13
CA PRO A 85 -6.54 -3.81 30.47
C PRO A 85 -8.01 -3.38 30.48
N GLY A 86 -8.42 -2.58 29.49
CA GLY A 86 -9.75 -1.97 29.45
C GLY A 86 -10.85 -2.89 28.93
N SER A 87 -10.53 -3.89 28.09
CA SER A 87 -11.54 -4.77 27.46
C SER A 87 -11.34 -6.25 27.72
N GLY A 88 -10.17 -6.66 28.21
CA GLY A 88 -9.82 -8.05 28.38
C GLY A 88 -9.53 -8.82 27.08
N ILE A 89 -9.52 -8.18 25.90
CA ILE A 89 -9.07 -8.84 24.66
C ILE A 89 -7.59 -9.14 24.75
N HIS A 90 -7.19 -10.21 24.09
CA HIS A 90 -5.79 -10.55 23.92
C HIS A 90 -5.26 -9.95 22.61
N TYR A 91 -3.98 -9.59 22.60
CA TYR A 91 -3.30 -9.01 21.45
C TYR A 91 -1.97 -9.74 21.22
N MET A 92 -1.64 -9.98 19.95
CA MET A 92 -0.40 -10.63 19.53
C MET A 92 0.05 -10.05 18.19
N PRO A 93 1.26 -9.45 18.08
CA PRO A 93 1.83 -9.07 16.80
C PRO A 93 2.43 -10.29 16.08
N SER A 94 2.55 -10.21 14.76
CA SER A 94 3.25 -11.22 13.95
C SER A 94 4.75 -11.25 14.29
N VAL A 95 5.36 -10.07 14.38
CA VAL A 95 6.75 -9.81 14.78
C VAL A 95 6.80 -8.52 15.59
N LEU A 96 7.90 -8.28 16.31
CA LEU A 96 8.14 -7.03 17.05
C LEU A 96 9.15 -6.13 16.33
N ASP A 97 10.01 -6.73 15.51
CA ASP A 97 11.06 -6.06 14.77
C ASP A 97 10.92 -6.39 13.28
N PRO A 98 11.02 -5.39 12.38
CA PRO A 98 11.03 -5.62 10.93
C PRO A 98 12.06 -6.65 10.46
N ASP A 99 13.21 -6.74 11.10
CA ASP A 99 14.28 -7.71 10.76
C ASP A 99 13.85 -9.17 10.98
N GLN A 100 12.85 -9.41 11.83
CA GLN A 100 12.28 -10.75 12.06
C GLN A 100 11.42 -11.23 10.88
N LEU A 101 10.99 -10.33 9.99
CA LEU A 101 10.12 -10.67 8.85
C LEU A 101 10.76 -11.66 7.89
N GLU A 102 12.09 -11.63 7.73
CA GLU A 102 12.81 -12.59 6.87
C GLU A 102 12.65 -14.03 7.34
N ASN A 103 12.52 -14.22 8.65
CA ASN A 103 12.35 -15.53 9.28
C ASN A 103 10.87 -15.95 9.43
N TYR A 104 9.93 -15.01 9.20
CA TYR A 104 8.50 -15.26 9.36
C TYR A 104 7.92 -15.88 8.10
N THR A 105 7.50 -17.13 8.18
CA THR A 105 7.05 -17.94 7.03
C THR A 105 5.61 -18.43 7.19
N PRO A 106 4.95 -18.84 6.10
CA PRO A 106 3.62 -19.46 6.16
C PRO A 106 3.52 -20.68 7.06
N ALA A 107 4.63 -21.42 7.24
CA ALA A 107 4.67 -22.57 8.17
C ALA A 107 4.52 -22.13 9.63
N HIS A 108 5.11 -21.00 10.01
CA HIS A 108 4.91 -20.42 11.34
C HIS A 108 3.44 -20.02 11.57
N VAL A 109 2.80 -19.42 10.55
CA VAL A 109 1.37 -19.08 10.62
C VAL A 109 0.51 -20.33 10.84
N GLU A 110 0.75 -21.39 10.08
CA GLU A 110 -0.01 -22.64 10.17
C GLU A 110 0.07 -23.27 11.57
N LYS A 111 1.29 -23.40 12.10
CA LYS A 111 1.53 -23.95 13.45
C LYS A 111 0.91 -23.05 14.53
N ALA A 112 1.12 -21.74 14.44
CA ALA A 112 0.54 -20.80 15.42
C ALA A 112 -0.99 -20.85 15.43
N VAL A 113 -1.64 -20.85 14.26
CA VAL A 113 -3.09 -20.97 14.13
C VAL A 113 -3.61 -22.27 14.73
N ALA A 114 -2.89 -23.39 14.55
CA ALA A 114 -3.28 -24.67 15.15
C ALA A 114 -3.31 -24.61 16.69
N HIS A 115 -2.34 -23.91 17.29
CA HIS A 115 -2.35 -23.66 18.74
C HIS A 115 -3.51 -22.73 19.14
N LEU A 116 -3.66 -21.57 18.46
CA LEU A 116 -4.62 -20.53 18.84
C LEU A 116 -6.09 -20.99 18.84
N LYS A 117 -6.47 -21.84 17.89
CA LYS A 117 -7.84 -22.37 17.78
C LYS A 117 -8.31 -23.13 19.02
N ASN A 118 -7.40 -23.60 19.87
CA ASN A 118 -7.75 -24.32 21.11
C ASN A 118 -8.05 -23.36 22.28
N PHE A 119 -7.72 -22.07 22.17
CA PHE A 119 -7.78 -21.15 23.30
C PHE A 119 -8.73 -19.96 23.10
N TYR A 120 -9.06 -19.64 21.83
CA TYR A 120 -9.87 -18.47 21.49
C TYR A 120 -11.16 -18.87 20.76
N ASN A 121 -12.26 -18.20 21.10
CA ASN A 121 -13.52 -18.35 20.38
C ASN A 121 -13.51 -17.57 19.07
N LEU A 122 -12.89 -16.39 19.09
CA LEU A 122 -12.79 -15.51 17.94
C LEU A 122 -11.37 -14.95 17.82
N ILE A 123 -10.81 -15.04 16.63
CA ILE A 123 -9.52 -14.48 16.29
C ILE A 123 -9.75 -13.46 15.16
N ILE A 124 -9.38 -12.22 15.38
CA ILE A 124 -9.44 -11.15 14.39
C ILE A 124 -8.03 -10.84 13.94
N VAL A 125 -7.80 -10.80 12.63
CA VAL A 125 -6.46 -10.62 12.04
C VAL A 125 -6.47 -9.39 11.16
N ASP A 126 -5.68 -8.38 11.50
CA ASP A 126 -5.42 -7.23 10.62
C ASP A 126 -4.33 -7.61 9.61
N LEU A 127 -4.69 -7.77 8.34
CA LEU A 127 -3.79 -8.18 7.26
C LEU A 127 -3.20 -7.02 6.46
N GLY A 128 -3.56 -5.79 6.79
CA GLY A 128 -3.12 -4.64 6.02
C GLY A 128 -3.77 -4.53 4.62
N SER A 129 -3.04 -4.00 3.65
CA SER A 129 -3.54 -3.76 2.29
C SER A 129 -2.90 -4.65 1.22
N ASP A 130 -1.85 -5.37 1.56
CA ASP A 130 -1.20 -6.34 0.67
C ASP A 130 -1.30 -7.75 1.22
N LEU A 131 -1.56 -8.69 0.31
CA LEU A 131 -1.56 -10.11 0.63
C LEU A 131 -0.19 -10.70 0.30
N ASP A 132 0.64 -10.83 1.33
CA ASP A 132 1.89 -11.59 1.31
C ASP A 132 1.63 -13.09 1.52
N PRO A 133 2.63 -13.97 1.42
CA PRO A 133 2.44 -15.40 1.64
C PRO A 133 1.88 -15.77 3.03
N CYS A 134 2.29 -15.06 4.07
CA CYS A 134 1.77 -15.28 5.43
C CYS A 134 0.31 -14.81 5.56
N GLY A 135 -0.04 -13.68 4.94
CA GLY A 135 -1.40 -13.19 4.86
C GLY A 135 -2.33 -14.15 4.10
N VAL A 136 -1.86 -14.74 2.98
CA VAL A 136 -2.63 -15.77 2.27
C VAL A 136 -2.87 -17.00 3.14
N LYS A 137 -1.87 -17.43 3.91
CA LYS A 137 -2.01 -18.55 4.85
C LYS A 137 -3.03 -18.24 5.96
N MET A 138 -3.09 -16.98 6.42
CA MET A 138 -4.15 -16.53 7.34
C MET A 138 -5.53 -16.56 6.68
N LEU A 139 -5.66 -16.15 5.40
CA LEU A 139 -6.93 -16.26 4.67
C LEU A 139 -7.40 -17.72 4.56
N GLU A 140 -6.48 -18.67 4.29
CA GLU A 140 -6.81 -20.11 4.26
C GLU A 140 -7.39 -20.58 5.60
N ALA A 141 -6.88 -20.06 6.71
CA ALA A 141 -7.36 -20.40 8.04
C ALA A 141 -8.67 -19.70 8.44
N SER A 142 -9.02 -18.60 7.75
CA SER A 142 -10.13 -17.71 8.12
C SER A 142 -11.50 -18.28 7.76
N SER A 143 -12.50 -18.02 8.59
CA SER A 143 -13.92 -18.34 8.31
C SER A 143 -14.56 -17.23 7.47
N MET A 144 -14.13 -15.97 7.64
CA MET A 144 -14.68 -14.81 6.96
C MET A 144 -13.57 -13.80 6.63
N ILE A 145 -13.75 -13.09 5.53
CA ILE A 145 -12.87 -12.01 5.07
C ILE A 145 -13.68 -10.72 5.06
N LEU A 146 -13.32 -9.77 5.92
CA LEU A 146 -13.92 -8.44 5.99
C LEU A 146 -13.07 -7.45 5.19
N VAL A 147 -13.63 -6.92 4.12
CA VAL A 147 -12.99 -5.89 3.31
C VAL A 147 -13.49 -4.53 3.78
N VAL A 148 -12.62 -3.76 4.43
CA VAL A 148 -12.92 -2.40 4.87
C VAL A 148 -12.75 -1.42 3.71
N THR A 149 -13.79 -0.63 3.47
CA THR A 149 -13.83 0.38 2.40
C THR A 149 -14.42 1.69 2.89
N MET A 150 -14.36 2.74 2.05
CA MET A 150 -14.96 4.05 2.29
C MET A 150 -15.83 4.46 1.10
N PRO A 151 -16.79 5.39 1.26
CA PRO A 151 -17.72 5.81 0.20
C PRO A 151 -17.07 6.79 -0.82
N GLU A 152 -15.87 6.44 -1.31
CA GLU A 152 -15.06 7.22 -2.23
C GLU A 152 -14.70 6.41 -3.46
N ILE A 153 -14.74 7.01 -4.67
CA ILE A 153 -14.53 6.32 -5.95
C ILE A 153 -13.19 5.60 -6.00
N LEU A 154 -12.09 6.27 -5.63
CA LEU A 154 -10.75 5.68 -5.66
C LEU A 154 -10.61 4.54 -4.65
N VAL A 155 -11.19 4.67 -3.47
CA VAL A 155 -11.17 3.61 -2.46
C VAL A 155 -11.96 2.40 -2.95
N LEU A 156 -13.13 2.60 -3.56
CA LEU A 156 -13.93 1.52 -4.13
C LEU A 156 -13.22 0.82 -5.29
N HIS A 157 -12.48 1.56 -6.12
CA HIS A 157 -11.66 0.97 -7.16
C HIS A 157 -10.59 0.01 -6.56
N HIS A 158 -9.86 0.45 -5.55
CA HIS A 158 -8.89 -0.39 -4.85
C HIS A 158 -9.56 -1.55 -4.10
N THR A 159 -10.74 -1.33 -3.54
CA THR A 159 -11.55 -2.38 -2.91
C THR A 159 -11.93 -3.47 -3.91
N ARG A 160 -12.30 -3.09 -5.12
CA ARG A 160 -12.55 -4.06 -6.19
C ARG A 160 -11.31 -4.89 -6.51
N LYS A 161 -10.14 -4.23 -6.66
CA LYS A 161 -8.87 -4.93 -6.94
C LYS A 161 -8.49 -5.95 -5.88
N ILE A 162 -8.65 -5.65 -4.59
CA ILE A 162 -8.34 -6.63 -3.53
C ILE A 162 -9.34 -7.79 -3.55
N ILE A 163 -10.64 -7.54 -3.80
CA ILE A 163 -11.65 -8.58 -3.94
C ILE A 163 -11.31 -9.49 -5.14
N GLU A 164 -10.94 -8.92 -6.29
CA GLU A 164 -10.52 -9.68 -7.48
C GLU A 164 -9.25 -10.50 -7.19
N LYS A 165 -8.28 -9.94 -6.46
CA LYS A 165 -7.06 -10.67 -6.04
C LYS A 165 -7.41 -11.90 -5.19
N ILE A 166 -8.32 -11.75 -4.22
CA ILE A 166 -8.79 -12.86 -3.36
C ILE A 166 -9.57 -13.88 -4.20
N GLN A 167 -10.39 -13.43 -5.14
CA GLN A 167 -11.13 -14.29 -6.05
C GLN A 167 -10.19 -15.10 -6.96
N ASN A 168 -9.14 -14.49 -7.48
CA ASN A 168 -8.14 -15.17 -8.33
C ASN A 168 -7.35 -16.25 -7.55
N LEU A 169 -7.31 -16.14 -6.21
CA LEU A 169 -6.79 -17.18 -5.33
C LEU A 169 -7.84 -18.28 -5.05
N LEU A 170 -9.01 -18.20 -5.66
CA LEU A 170 -10.14 -19.14 -5.58
C LEU A 170 -10.79 -19.25 -4.19
N PHE A 171 -10.70 -18.22 -3.36
CA PHE A 171 -11.50 -18.20 -2.12
C PHE A 171 -12.99 -18.07 -2.43
N PRO A 172 -13.87 -18.78 -1.69
CA PRO A 172 -15.31 -18.67 -1.85
C PRO A 172 -15.76 -17.21 -1.70
N MET A 173 -16.53 -16.74 -2.66
CA MET A 173 -16.98 -15.34 -2.71
C MET A 173 -17.96 -15.00 -1.57
N GLU A 174 -18.61 -16.00 -1.00
CA GLU A 174 -19.51 -15.89 0.15
C GLU A 174 -18.77 -15.53 1.44
N MET A 175 -17.49 -15.91 1.57
CA MET A 175 -16.65 -15.55 2.70
C MET A 175 -16.32 -14.06 2.73
N ILE A 176 -16.38 -13.38 1.58
CA ILE A 176 -16.01 -11.97 1.45
C ILE A 176 -17.22 -11.10 1.78
N LYS A 177 -17.11 -10.33 2.85
CA LYS A 177 -18.09 -9.31 3.27
C LYS A 177 -17.42 -7.94 3.27
N VAL A 178 -18.21 -6.90 3.05
CA VAL A 178 -17.72 -5.52 3.02
C VAL A 178 -18.17 -4.79 4.27
N VAL A 179 -17.28 -3.99 4.84
CA VAL A 179 -17.60 -3.00 5.87
C VAL A 179 -17.38 -1.62 5.28
N LEU A 180 -18.42 -0.81 5.30
CA LEU A 180 -18.37 0.58 4.86
C LEU A 180 -18.02 1.46 6.06
N ASN A 181 -16.78 1.99 6.06
CA ASN A 181 -16.27 2.85 7.11
C ASN A 181 -16.42 4.33 6.75
N ARG A 182 -16.50 5.20 7.74
CA ARG A 182 -16.65 6.66 7.62
C ARG A 182 -17.81 7.05 6.69
N PHE A 183 -18.94 6.42 6.89
CA PHE A 183 -20.13 6.72 6.10
C PHE A 183 -20.87 7.92 6.66
N SER A 184 -21.15 8.90 5.78
CA SER A 184 -22.05 10.03 6.07
C SER A 184 -23.25 9.99 5.12
N PRO A 185 -24.50 9.99 5.61
CA PRO A 185 -25.68 10.00 4.75
C PRO A 185 -25.74 11.22 3.81
N LYS A 186 -25.09 12.31 4.22
CA LYS A 186 -25.08 13.59 3.48
C LYS A 186 -23.98 13.67 2.41
N ARG A 187 -22.98 12.78 2.45
CA ARG A 187 -21.80 12.82 1.60
C ARG A 187 -21.41 11.41 1.14
N GLY A 188 -20.81 11.33 -0.04
CA GLY A 188 -20.29 10.10 -0.58
C GLY A 188 -21.31 9.19 -1.26
N ILE A 189 -20.84 8.01 -1.66
CA ILE A 189 -21.61 7.04 -2.43
C ILE A 189 -22.50 6.23 -1.47
N GLN A 190 -23.78 6.10 -1.81
CA GLN A 190 -24.73 5.39 -0.96
C GLN A 190 -24.44 3.89 -0.88
N PRO A 191 -24.72 3.24 0.28
CA PRO A 191 -24.43 1.82 0.51
C PRO A 191 -25.00 0.89 -0.56
N ALA A 192 -26.23 1.12 -1.03
CA ALA A 192 -26.86 0.32 -2.06
C ALA A 192 -26.10 0.36 -3.38
N ALA A 193 -25.61 1.53 -3.80
CA ALA A 193 -24.79 1.68 -4.99
C ALA A 193 -23.42 0.98 -4.85
N ILE A 194 -22.81 1.05 -3.65
CA ILE A 194 -21.56 0.34 -3.35
C ILE A 194 -21.77 -1.17 -3.42
N GLN A 195 -22.84 -1.68 -2.81
CA GLN A 195 -23.18 -3.10 -2.82
C GLN A 195 -23.38 -3.62 -4.25
N THR A 196 -24.11 -2.88 -5.07
CA THR A 196 -24.33 -3.22 -6.49
C THR A 196 -23.03 -3.20 -7.28
N ASN A 197 -22.18 -2.18 -7.06
CA ASN A 197 -20.90 -2.03 -7.76
C ASN A 197 -19.89 -3.13 -7.40
N LEU A 198 -19.73 -3.44 -6.12
CA LEU A 198 -18.81 -4.47 -5.64
C LEU A 198 -19.38 -5.89 -5.74
N LYS A 199 -20.69 -6.04 -6.00
CA LYS A 199 -21.43 -7.32 -5.98
C LYS A 199 -21.16 -8.09 -4.67
N LYS A 200 -21.09 -7.37 -3.55
CA LYS A 200 -20.81 -7.92 -2.21
C LYS A 200 -21.77 -7.36 -1.18
N GLN A 201 -22.14 -8.21 -0.25
CA GLN A 201 -22.96 -7.81 0.88
C GLN A 201 -22.17 -6.87 1.80
N ILE A 202 -22.77 -5.74 2.14
CA ILE A 202 -22.29 -4.87 3.23
C ILE A 202 -22.76 -5.47 4.54
N LEU A 203 -21.82 -5.96 5.35
CA LEU A 203 -22.06 -6.53 6.66
C LEU A 203 -22.36 -5.47 7.70
N GLY A 204 -21.66 -4.33 7.60
CA GLY A 204 -21.77 -3.23 8.56
C GLY A 204 -21.46 -1.89 7.95
N VAL A 205 -22.05 -0.87 8.52
CA VAL A 205 -21.80 0.53 8.18
C VAL A 205 -21.36 1.26 9.44
N ILE A 206 -20.15 1.80 9.41
CA ILE A 206 -19.58 2.58 10.51
C ILE A 206 -19.75 4.06 10.17
N PRO A 207 -20.54 4.81 10.95
CA PRO A 207 -20.73 6.24 10.71
C PRO A 207 -19.44 7.04 10.79
N GLU A 208 -19.39 8.13 10.05
CA GLU A 208 -18.34 9.14 10.18
C GLU A 208 -18.59 9.94 11.47
N ASP A 209 -17.60 9.92 12.37
CA ASP A 209 -17.58 10.71 13.61
C ASP A 209 -16.12 11.11 13.89
N GLU A 210 -15.69 12.18 13.21
CA GLU A 210 -14.30 12.63 13.25
C GLU A 210 -13.88 13.08 14.65
N MET A 211 -14.76 13.76 15.38
CA MET A 211 -14.45 14.28 16.72
C MET A 211 -14.24 13.15 17.72
N THR A 212 -15.15 12.15 17.74
CA THR A 212 -14.98 11.00 18.61
C THR A 212 -13.75 10.19 18.22
N ALA A 213 -13.51 10.01 16.92
CA ALA A 213 -12.36 9.28 16.40
C ALA A 213 -11.04 9.95 16.80
N LEU A 214 -10.91 11.25 16.54
CA LEU A 214 -9.70 12.01 16.87
C LEU A 214 -9.43 12.02 18.39
N THR A 215 -10.47 12.26 19.20
CA THR A 215 -10.35 12.29 20.67
C THR A 215 -9.88 10.93 21.21
N ALA A 216 -10.46 9.84 20.75
CA ALA A 216 -10.09 8.50 21.21
C ALA A 216 -8.68 8.12 20.75
N MET A 217 -8.33 8.38 19.50
CA MET A 217 -7.00 8.07 18.94
C MET A 217 -5.89 8.87 19.64
N THR A 218 -6.12 10.17 19.91
CA THR A 218 -5.16 11.02 20.63
C THR A 218 -4.88 10.49 22.04
N LYS A 219 -5.89 9.86 22.67
CA LYS A 219 -5.76 9.26 24.00
C LYS A 219 -5.27 7.80 23.97
N GLY A 220 -5.00 7.23 22.79
CA GLY A 220 -4.67 5.81 22.67
C GLY A 220 -5.79 4.89 23.19
N GLN A 221 -7.04 5.23 22.93
CA GLN A 221 -8.20 4.49 23.41
C GLN A 221 -9.11 4.05 22.25
N SER A 222 -9.74 2.90 22.43
CA SER A 222 -10.79 2.42 21.51
C SER A 222 -12.05 3.31 21.60
N PHE A 223 -12.73 3.55 20.46
CA PHE A 223 -14.00 4.28 20.44
C PHE A 223 -15.07 3.58 21.28
N VAL A 224 -15.10 2.26 21.21
CA VAL A 224 -16.08 1.41 21.94
C VAL A 224 -15.98 1.64 23.44
N LEU A 225 -14.79 1.86 23.97
CA LEU A 225 -14.57 2.14 25.40
C LEU A 225 -14.68 3.62 25.74
N ALA A 226 -14.11 4.48 24.90
CA ALA A 226 -14.04 5.93 25.18
C ALA A 226 -15.41 6.62 25.00
N ALA A 227 -16.22 6.15 24.05
CA ALA A 227 -17.50 6.76 23.70
C ALA A 227 -18.59 5.68 23.47
N PRO A 228 -18.99 4.93 24.51
CA PRO A 228 -19.86 3.75 24.35
C PRO A 228 -21.27 4.08 23.83
N ARG A 229 -21.72 5.33 23.93
CA ARG A 229 -23.04 5.76 23.47
C ARG A 229 -23.01 6.48 22.11
N SER A 230 -21.84 6.65 21.51
CA SER A 230 -21.71 7.33 20.21
C SER A 230 -22.28 6.48 19.07
N GLU A 231 -22.66 7.14 17.96
CA GLU A 231 -23.17 6.46 16.77
C GLU A 231 -22.10 5.56 16.13
N ILE A 232 -20.83 5.98 16.17
CA ILE A 232 -19.72 5.14 15.69
C ILE A 232 -19.64 3.82 16.47
N THR A 233 -19.77 3.86 17.80
CA THR A 233 -19.76 2.66 18.65
C THR A 233 -20.98 1.77 18.37
N LYS A 234 -22.16 2.34 18.19
CA LYS A 234 -23.37 1.58 17.78
C LYS A 234 -23.13 0.85 16.46
N GLY A 235 -22.47 1.49 15.48
CA GLY A 235 -22.11 0.87 14.21
C GLY A 235 -21.26 -0.40 14.37
N TYR A 236 -20.30 -0.40 15.29
CA TYR A 236 -19.50 -1.59 15.61
C TYR A 236 -20.36 -2.70 16.21
N PHE A 237 -21.18 -2.41 17.23
CA PHE A 237 -22.06 -3.42 17.84
C PHE A 237 -23.08 -3.98 16.86
N MET A 238 -23.67 -3.15 16.00
CA MET A 238 -24.56 -3.63 14.94
C MET A 238 -23.85 -4.58 13.98
N THR A 239 -22.61 -4.27 13.58
CA THR A 239 -21.81 -5.13 12.71
C THR A 239 -21.52 -6.48 13.38
N VAL A 240 -21.20 -6.49 14.68
CA VAL A 240 -20.99 -7.72 15.46
C VAL A 240 -22.27 -8.55 15.49
N ARG A 241 -23.40 -7.93 15.81
CA ARG A 241 -24.70 -8.64 15.92
C ARG A 241 -25.13 -9.24 14.60
N THR A 242 -24.98 -8.50 13.49
CA THR A 242 -25.25 -9.03 12.15
C THR A 242 -24.40 -10.27 11.84
N MET A 243 -23.16 -10.32 12.32
CA MET A 243 -22.29 -11.49 12.16
C MET A 243 -22.76 -12.69 13.01
N VAL A 244 -23.16 -12.44 14.25
CA VAL A 244 -23.60 -13.49 15.19
C VAL A 244 -24.97 -14.03 14.81
N GLU A 245 -25.87 -13.17 14.32
CA GLU A 245 -27.19 -13.53 13.85
C GLU A 245 -27.11 -14.55 12.70
N GLY A 246 -27.92 -15.60 12.79
CA GLY A 246 -28.04 -16.65 11.77
C GLY A 246 -26.81 -17.58 11.64
N GLN A 247 -25.92 -17.61 12.64
CA GLN A 247 -24.75 -18.51 12.69
C GLN A 247 -23.88 -18.37 11.44
N MET A 248 -23.64 -17.12 11.02
CA MET A 248 -22.93 -16.83 9.78
C MET A 248 -21.52 -17.45 9.74
N LEU A 249 -20.76 -17.35 10.84
CA LEU A 249 -19.40 -17.88 10.90
C LEU A 249 -19.36 -19.41 10.77
N ASP A 250 -20.30 -20.12 11.40
CA ASP A 250 -20.38 -21.60 11.31
C ASP A 250 -20.68 -22.03 9.86
N LYS A 251 -21.62 -21.35 9.19
CA LYS A 251 -21.96 -21.63 7.78
C LYS A 251 -20.78 -21.35 6.85
N LEU A 252 -20.09 -20.24 7.03
CA LEU A 252 -18.94 -19.86 6.21
C LEU A 252 -17.72 -20.77 6.46
N ALA A 253 -17.53 -21.25 7.69
CA ALA A 253 -16.45 -22.16 8.04
C ALA A 253 -16.53 -23.52 7.32
N GLN A 254 -17.74 -23.93 6.88
CA GLN A 254 -17.95 -25.16 6.14
C GLN A 254 -17.63 -25.06 4.64
N LEU A 255 -17.42 -23.86 4.11
CA LEU A 255 -17.09 -23.68 2.71
C LEU A 255 -15.73 -24.27 2.38
N LYS A 256 -15.64 -24.96 1.22
CA LYS A 256 -14.39 -25.51 0.72
C LYS A 256 -13.45 -24.38 0.29
N LYS A 257 -12.31 -24.30 0.94
CA LYS A 257 -11.26 -23.30 0.66
C LYS A 257 -10.19 -23.90 -0.25
N PRO A 258 -9.45 -23.07 -1.00
CA PRO A 258 -8.34 -23.55 -1.81
C PRO A 258 -7.22 -24.03 -0.90
N SER A 259 -6.72 -25.25 -1.14
CA SER A 259 -5.53 -25.79 -0.47
C SER A 259 -4.22 -25.33 -1.13
N ASP A 260 -4.30 -24.72 -2.31
CA ASP A 260 -3.20 -24.32 -3.16
C ASP A 260 -3.09 -22.80 -3.40
N ALA A 261 -3.73 -21.98 -2.53
CA ALA A 261 -3.75 -20.54 -2.69
C ALA A 261 -2.33 -19.92 -2.68
N LEU A 262 -1.41 -20.47 -1.85
CA LEU A 262 0.00 -20.06 -1.86
C LEU A 262 0.70 -20.37 -3.17
N ALA A 263 0.47 -21.55 -3.76
CA ALA A 263 1.02 -21.90 -5.07
C ALA A 263 0.49 -20.96 -6.16
N ARG A 264 -0.79 -20.58 -6.09
CA ARG A 264 -1.40 -19.62 -7.01
C ARG A 264 -0.84 -18.22 -6.84
N LEU A 265 -0.56 -17.79 -5.61
CA LEU A 265 0.11 -16.51 -5.34
C LEU A 265 1.52 -16.49 -5.94
N ALA A 266 2.29 -17.57 -5.78
CA ALA A 266 3.62 -17.74 -6.37
C ALA A 266 3.53 -17.81 -7.91
N GLY A 267 2.57 -18.56 -8.47
CA GLY A 267 2.31 -18.65 -9.89
C GLY A 267 1.89 -17.33 -10.53
N SER A 268 1.13 -16.50 -9.82
CA SER A 268 0.80 -15.15 -10.29
C SER A 268 2.02 -14.22 -10.33
N LYS A 269 3.01 -14.46 -9.47
CA LYS A 269 4.31 -13.76 -9.51
C LYS A 269 5.24 -14.33 -10.57
N SER A 270 5.16 -15.66 -10.87
CA SER A 270 5.98 -16.33 -11.87
C SER A 270 5.34 -16.33 -13.26
N ALA A 271 4.01 -16.26 -13.40
CA ALA A 271 3.33 -16.03 -14.68
C ALA A 271 3.67 -14.68 -15.30
N SER A 272 4.27 -13.77 -14.51
CA SER A 272 5.01 -12.64 -15.04
C SER A 272 6.38 -13.03 -15.65
N ALA A 273 6.84 -14.28 -15.50
CA ALA A 273 8.16 -14.72 -15.96
C ALA A 273 8.15 -15.82 -17.06
N ILE A 274 7.02 -16.53 -17.30
CA ILE A 274 6.99 -17.64 -18.27
C ILE A 274 5.68 -17.60 -19.08
N GLY A 275 5.76 -17.00 -20.24
CA GLY A 275 4.71 -17.02 -21.26
C GLY A 275 5.26 -17.57 -22.57
N LYS A 276 5.43 -18.89 -22.71
CA LYS A 276 5.49 -19.58 -24.01
C LYS A 276 4.80 -20.93 -23.90
N ALA A 277 3.82 -21.08 -24.74
CA ALA A 277 3.19 -22.25 -25.35
C ALA A 277 1.74 -22.52 -24.91
N ALA A 278 0.96 -22.49 -25.90
CA ALA A 278 -0.16 -23.27 -26.37
C ALA A 278 -1.43 -22.46 -26.64
N GLY A 279 -1.78 -22.47 -27.89
CA GLY A 279 -2.86 -21.73 -28.50
C GLY A 279 -4.21 -22.44 -28.44
N ALA A 280 -5.17 -21.71 -28.95
CA ALA A 280 -6.50 -22.02 -29.47
C ALA A 280 -7.70 -21.80 -28.54
N ALA A 281 -8.50 -20.80 -29.00
CA ALA A 281 -9.94 -20.64 -28.89
C ALA A 281 -10.56 -20.29 -27.53
N ASP A 282 -10.99 -19.06 -27.25
CA ASP A 282 -12.29 -18.53 -27.66
C ASP A 282 -12.42 -17.04 -27.37
N LYS A 283 -13.09 -16.33 -28.27
CA LYS A 283 -13.25 -14.88 -28.25
C LYS A 283 -14.42 -14.49 -27.32
N LYS A 284 -14.16 -13.64 -26.37
CA LYS A 284 -14.93 -12.51 -25.82
C LYS A 284 -14.78 -12.39 -24.31
N ASN A 285 -13.67 -11.81 -23.90
CA ASN A 285 -13.61 -10.93 -22.73
C ASN A 285 -12.27 -10.18 -22.83
N THR A 286 -12.34 -8.86 -23.02
CA THR A 286 -11.16 -8.01 -23.22
C THR A 286 -10.38 -7.93 -21.90
N MET A 287 -9.50 -8.91 -21.72
CA MET A 287 -8.46 -8.88 -20.71
C MET A 287 -7.34 -7.99 -21.25
N VAL A 288 -7.03 -6.91 -20.54
CA VAL A 288 -5.92 -6.01 -20.83
C VAL A 288 -4.63 -6.82 -20.82
N VAL A 289 -4.16 -7.20 -21.99
CA VAL A 289 -2.87 -7.87 -22.19
C VAL A 289 -1.79 -6.79 -22.09
N PHE A 290 -0.90 -6.91 -21.13
CA PHE A 290 0.33 -6.15 -21.08
C PHE A 290 1.19 -6.49 -22.29
N ASP A 291 1.26 -5.57 -23.24
CA ASP A 291 2.17 -5.71 -24.38
C ASP A 291 3.62 -5.55 -23.91
N ARG A 292 4.38 -6.63 -23.97
CA ARG A 292 5.80 -6.71 -23.56
C ARG A 292 6.77 -6.18 -24.61
N SER A 293 6.31 -5.73 -25.76
CA SER A 293 7.17 -5.31 -26.87
C SER A 293 7.72 -3.88 -26.76
N GLN A 294 7.28 -3.10 -25.76
CA GLN A 294 7.80 -1.75 -25.48
C GLN A 294 8.30 -1.64 -24.02
N ARG A 295 9.17 -2.52 -23.59
CA ARG A 295 10.02 -2.26 -22.44
C ARG A 295 11.24 -1.50 -22.92
N ASP A 296 11.28 -0.20 -22.63
CA ASP A 296 12.55 0.47 -22.44
C ASP A 296 13.30 -0.32 -21.37
N GLU A 297 14.50 -0.81 -21.69
CA GLU A 297 15.32 -1.58 -20.76
C GLU A 297 15.52 -0.77 -19.48
N LYS A 298 15.25 -1.38 -18.33
CA LYS A 298 15.54 -0.76 -17.03
C LYS A 298 17.04 -0.42 -17.03
N PRO A 299 17.43 0.84 -16.72
CA PRO A 299 18.84 1.19 -16.60
C PRO A 299 19.53 0.21 -15.65
N SER A 300 20.73 -0.26 -16.00
CA SER A 300 21.52 -1.10 -15.10
C SER A 300 21.84 -0.35 -13.80
N ASP A 301 22.06 -1.04 -12.70
CA ASP A 301 22.43 -0.40 -11.42
C ASP A 301 23.70 0.47 -11.60
N GLU A 302 24.61 0.07 -12.48
CA GLU A 302 25.82 0.82 -12.85
C GLU A 302 25.50 2.13 -13.58
N TRP A 303 24.48 2.12 -14.47
CA TRP A 303 24.01 3.32 -15.18
C TRP A 303 23.47 4.36 -14.19
N SER A 304 22.59 3.92 -13.28
CA SER A 304 21.99 4.78 -12.28
C SER A 304 23.03 5.34 -11.29
N ALA A 305 24.01 4.54 -10.90
CA ALA A 305 25.08 4.95 -10.01
C ALA A 305 26.03 5.96 -10.67
N LEU A 306 26.39 5.76 -11.94
CA LEU A 306 27.21 6.70 -12.69
C LEU A 306 26.49 8.04 -12.90
N LYS A 307 25.22 7.99 -13.31
CA LYS A 307 24.38 9.16 -13.49
C LYS A 307 24.32 10.01 -12.22
N LEU A 308 24.14 9.39 -11.06
CA LEU A 308 24.09 10.08 -9.77
C LEU A 308 25.44 10.73 -9.40
N ARG A 309 26.56 10.04 -9.64
CA ARG A 309 27.92 10.59 -9.38
C ARG A 309 28.20 11.82 -10.23
N ILE A 310 27.97 11.71 -11.54
CA ILE A 310 28.19 12.82 -12.47
C ILE A 310 27.28 14.01 -12.15
N HIS A 311 26.02 13.75 -11.81
CA HIS A 311 25.08 14.80 -11.41
C HIS A 311 25.55 15.53 -10.14
N LYS A 312 26.07 14.82 -9.14
CA LYS A 312 26.62 15.42 -7.92
C LYS A 312 27.85 16.29 -8.22
N GLN A 313 28.79 15.78 -9.01
CA GLN A 313 30.00 16.53 -9.44
C GLN A 313 29.63 17.77 -10.27
N LEU A 314 28.58 17.68 -11.09
CA LEU A 314 28.07 18.80 -11.88
C LEU A 314 27.54 19.92 -10.97
N ILE A 315 26.77 19.58 -9.93
CA ILE A 315 26.25 20.57 -8.95
C ILE A 315 27.40 21.24 -8.19
N GLU A 316 28.44 20.47 -7.82
CA GLU A 316 29.65 21.00 -7.15
C GLU A 316 30.50 21.90 -8.05
N THR A 317 30.56 21.59 -9.37
CA THR A 317 31.37 22.34 -10.36
C THR A 317 30.63 23.58 -10.87
N MET A 318 29.32 23.50 -11.01
CA MET A 318 28.47 24.60 -11.49
C MET A 318 27.46 24.98 -10.41
N ASP A 319 27.44 26.26 -10.00
CA ASP A 319 26.42 26.78 -9.08
C ASP A 319 25.08 26.97 -9.83
N LEU A 320 24.46 25.83 -10.19
CA LEU A 320 23.27 25.76 -11.04
C LEU A 320 22.08 26.57 -10.46
N LYS A 321 22.00 26.72 -9.13
CA LYS A 321 20.96 27.51 -8.49
C LYS A 321 21.06 29.01 -8.80
N LYS A 322 22.27 29.57 -8.94
CA LYS A 322 22.47 30.97 -9.34
C LYS A 322 22.18 31.18 -10.81
N VAL A 323 22.53 30.21 -11.62
CA VAL A 323 22.41 30.27 -13.10
C VAL A 323 20.95 30.17 -13.54
N ASP A 324 20.13 29.37 -12.87
CA ASP A 324 18.68 29.26 -13.14
C ASP A 324 17.93 30.59 -12.86
N THR A 325 18.35 31.33 -11.80
CA THR A 325 17.77 32.63 -11.46
C THR A 325 18.13 33.74 -12.45
N GLU A 326 19.30 33.67 -13.06
CA GLU A 326 19.79 34.66 -14.03
C GLU A 326 19.30 34.43 -15.46
N THR A 327 18.89 33.19 -15.78
CA THR A 327 18.54 32.80 -17.17
C THR A 327 17.09 33.09 -17.51
N GLY A 328 16.21 33.07 -16.54
CA GLY A 328 14.77 33.36 -16.70
C GLY A 328 14.12 32.50 -17.82
N ASN A 329 13.18 33.09 -18.55
CA ASN A 329 12.45 32.42 -19.64
C ASN A 329 13.05 32.65 -21.05
N ASP A 330 14.30 33.15 -21.16
CA ASP A 330 14.94 33.43 -22.44
C ASP A 330 15.49 32.15 -23.09
N ALA A 331 14.85 31.71 -24.17
CA ALA A 331 15.20 30.49 -24.89
C ALA A 331 16.68 30.49 -25.41
N LYS A 332 17.23 31.64 -25.76
CA LYS A 332 18.64 31.76 -26.24
C LYS A 332 19.60 31.53 -25.07
N LYS A 333 19.33 32.09 -23.91
CA LYS A 333 20.14 31.89 -22.71
C LYS A 333 20.09 30.45 -22.22
N LYS A 334 18.91 29.81 -22.28
CA LYS A 334 18.73 28.36 -21.95
C LYS A 334 19.57 27.47 -22.88
N ALA A 335 19.58 27.75 -24.19
CA ALA A 335 20.37 26.98 -25.15
C ALA A 335 21.88 27.12 -24.89
N VAL A 336 22.37 28.31 -24.59
CA VAL A 336 23.80 28.56 -24.26
C VAL A 336 24.17 27.85 -22.95
N LEU A 337 23.30 27.90 -21.95
CA LEU A 337 23.51 27.20 -20.68
C LEU A 337 23.58 25.69 -20.90
N ARG A 338 22.64 25.10 -21.69
CA ARG A 338 22.62 23.69 -22.02
C ARG A 338 23.92 23.22 -22.68
N GLU A 339 24.48 23.98 -23.66
CA GLU A 339 25.72 23.64 -24.30
C GLU A 339 26.94 23.75 -23.36
N LYS A 340 26.98 24.75 -22.49
CA LYS A 340 28.02 24.85 -21.46
C LYS A 340 27.99 23.68 -20.50
N THR A 341 26.79 23.36 -20.00
CA THR A 341 26.61 22.23 -19.07
C THR A 341 26.95 20.90 -19.73
N LYS A 342 26.62 20.73 -21.02
CA LYS A 342 26.97 19.55 -21.81
C LYS A 342 28.49 19.36 -21.87
N THR A 343 29.24 20.43 -22.13
CA THR A 343 30.71 20.37 -22.15
C THR A 343 31.26 19.88 -20.80
N VAL A 344 30.75 20.43 -19.69
CA VAL A 344 31.19 20.02 -18.37
C VAL A 344 30.82 18.55 -18.08
N VAL A 345 29.61 18.10 -18.44
CA VAL A 345 29.20 16.70 -18.27
C VAL A 345 30.09 15.75 -19.05
N VAL A 346 30.45 16.07 -20.29
CA VAL A 346 31.37 15.27 -21.10
C VAL A 346 32.77 15.21 -20.46
N GLU A 347 33.30 16.35 -19.99
CA GLU A 347 34.61 16.37 -19.29
C GLU A 347 34.59 15.57 -17.99
N LEU A 348 33.47 15.53 -17.27
CA LEU A 348 33.30 14.72 -16.04
C LEU A 348 33.23 13.23 -16.38
N LEU A 349 32.52 12.87 -17.45
CA LEU A 349 32.45 11.48 -17.92
C LEU A 349 33.82 10.98 -18.41
N ASP A 350 34.61 11.80 -19.11
CA ASP A 350 35.94 11.42 -19.56
C ASP A 350 36.94 11.17 -18.41
N LYS A 351 36.71 11.77 -17.24
CA LYS A 351 37.50 11.56 -16.01
C LYS A 351 37.11 10.33 -15.22
N GLU A 352 35.88 9.84 -15.39
CA GLU A 352 35.36 8.68 -14.69
C GLU A 352 35.62 7.38 -15.45
N GLN A 353 36.03 6.32 -14.74
CA GLN A 353 36.08 4.97 -15.32
C GLN A 353 34.68 4.42 -15.39
N HIS A 354 34.14 4.20 -16.58
CA HIS A 354 32.82 3.64 -16.80
C HIS A 354 32.84 2.50 -17.83
N PRO A 355 31.93 1.51 -17.73
CA PRO A 355 31.88 0.35 -18.62
C PRO A 355 31.31 0.65 -20.01
N PHE A 356 30.66 1.83 -20.18
CA PHE A 356 29.95 2.19 -21.41
C PHE A 356 30.94 2.61 -22.49
N ARG A 357 30.89 1.90 -23.63
CA ARG A 357 31.80 2.14 -24.77
C ARG A 357 31.08 2.60 -26.03
N SER A 358 29.75 2.42 -26.09
CA SER A 358 28.94 2.86 -27.21
C SER A 358 28.76 4.37 -27.19
N ARG A 359 28.94 5.00 -28.34
CA ARG A 359 28.68 6.44 -28.51
C ARG A 359 27.23 6.79 -28.22
N ASP A 360 26.31 5.90 -28.55
CA ASP A 360 24.86 6.10 -28.33
C ASP A 360 24.50 6.05 -26.84
N GLU A 361 25.09 5.12 -26.08
CA GLU A 361 24.92 5.04 -24.62
C GLU A 361 25.43 6.31 -23.93
N ILE A 362 26.61 6.79 -24.30
CA ILE A 362 27.17 8.03 -23.72
C ILE A 362 26.29 9.23 -24.08
N GLN A 363 25.81 9.34 -25.31
CA GLN A 363 24.91 10.42 -25.72
C GLN A 363 23.59 10.38 -24.97
N LYS A 364 23.02 9.19 -24.76
CA LYS A 364 21.80 8.98 -23.95
C LYS A 364 22.03 9.40 -22.50
N LEU A 365 23.16 9.00 -21.91
CA LEU A 365 23.50 9.37 -20.53
C LEU A 365 23.69 10.89 -20.37
N VAL A 366 24.39 11.52 -21.30
CA VAL A 366 24.58 12.99 -21.33
C VAL A 366 23.23 13.70 -21.44
N LYS A 367 22.33 13.23 -22.32
CA LYS A 367 20.96 13.78 -22.46
C LYS A 367 20.20 13.67 -21.13
N GLU A 368 20.16 12.48 -20.54
CA GLU A 368 19.42 12.24 -19.29
C GLU A 368 19.94 13.11 -18.13
N ILE A 369 21.27 13.31 -18.02
CA ILE A 369 21.87 14.17 -17.00
C ILE A 369 21.49 15.64 -17.23
N LEU A 370 21.54 16.12 -18.49
CA LEU A 370 21.16 17.48 -18.83
C LEU A 370 19.68 17.75 -18.58
N ASP A 371 18.80 16.84 -18.97
CA ASP A 371 17.37 16.96 -18.78
C ASP A 371 17.02 17.00 -17.27
N GLU A 372 17.72 16.22 -16.46
CA GLU A 372 17.51 16.20 -15.00
C GLU A 372 18.11 17.42 -14.29
N ALA A 373 19.22 17.97 -14.81
CA ALA A 373 19.88 19.14 -14.24
C ALA A 373 19.21 20.48 -14.62
N LEU A 374 18.71 20.60 -15.85
CA LEU A 374 18.26 21.87 -16.43
C LEU A 374 16.77 21.90 -16.80
N GLU A 375 16.14 20.74 -16.98
CA GLU A 375 14.76 20.60 -17.46
C GLU A 375 13.92 19.78 -16.48
N LEU A 376 12.94 19.03 -16.97
CA LEU A 376 12.04 18.24 -16.13
C LEU A 376 12.49 16.78 -15.96
N GLY A 377 13.73 16.47 -16.29
CA GLY A 377 14.31 15.16 -16.14
C GLY A 377 13.58 14.08 -16.94
N PRO A 378 13.41 12.88 -16.37
CA PRO A 378 12.80 11.74 -17.08
C PRO A 378 11.34 11.95 -17.47
N ILE A 379 10.65 12.96 -16.92
CA ILE A 379 9.28 13.26 -17.33
C ILE A 379 9.17 14.19 -18.53
N GLN A 380 10.30 14.77 -18.99
CA GLN A 380 10.33 15.68 -20.14
C GLN A 380 9.81 15.01 -21.42
N ASP A 381 10.34 13.84 -21.74
CA ASP A 381 9.96 13.07 -22.92
C ASP A 381 8.52 12.55 -22.81
N LEU A 382 8.05 12.24 -21.58
CA LEU A 382 6.69 11.79 -21.33
C LEU A 382 5.67 12.92 -21.47
N LEU A 383 6.03 14.16 -21.14
CA LEU A 383 5.18 15.34 -21.33
C LEU A 383 5.08 15.73 -22.82
N ALA A 384 6.09 15.39 -23.62
CA ALA A 384 6.09 15.64 -25.06
C ALA A 384 5.39 14.55 -25.88
N ASP A 385 4.96 13.46 -25.25
CA ASP A 385 4.28 12.34 -25.90
C ASP A 385 2.76 12.54 -25.89
N ASP A 386 2.18 12.89 -27.03
CA ASP A 386 0.72 13.13 -27.20
C ASP A 386 -0.14 11.89 -26.85
N THR A 387 0.43 10.71 -26.74
CA THR A 387 -0.29 9.49 -26.35
C THR A 387 -0.42 9.34 -24.83
N VAL A 388 0.28 10.17 -24.05
CA VAL A 388 0.26 10.16 -22.59
C VAL A 388 -0.80 11.13 -22.08
N SER A 389 -1.81 10.61 -21.40
CA SER A 389 -2.89 11.41 -20.78
C SER A 389 -2.57 11.79 -19.31
N GLU A 390 -1.79 10.99 -18.60
CA GLU A 390 -1.44 11.24 -17.20
C GLU A 390 -0.06 10.67 -16.88
N ILE A 391 0.72 11.40 -16.05
CA ILE A 391 2.02 10.97 -15.54
C ILE A 391 1.94 10.92 -14.01
N MET A 392 2.27 9.78 -13.42
CA MET A 392 2.25 9.58 -11.97
C MET A 392 3.63 9.16 -11.47
N VAL A 393 4.29 10.04 -10.75
CA VAL A 393 5.59 9.77 -10.12
C VAL A 393 5.35 9.37 -8.67
N ASN A 394 5.35 8.07 -8.39
CA ASN A 394 5.14 7.56 -7.03
C ASN A 394 6.45 7.54 -6.23
N ARG A 395 7.56 7.34 -6.91
CA ARG A 395 8.91 7.33 -6.35
C ARG A 395 9.91 7.64 -7.47
N LYS A 396 11.16 7.94 -7.10
CA LYS A 396 12.24 8.19 -8.06
C LYS A 396 12.43 7.08 -9.12
N ASP A 397 12.11 5.84 -8.75
CA ASP A 397 12.24 4.62 -9.56
C ASP A 397 10.90 4.05 -10.05
N GLN A 398 9.79 4.77 -9.83
CA GLN A 398 8.45 4.34 -10.20
C GLN A 398 7.64 5.48 -10.82
N ILE A 399 7.75 5.63 -12.13
CA ILE A 399 7.00 6.56 -12.94
C ILE A 399 5.99 5.79 -13.78
N TYR A 400 4.71 6.02 -13.54
CA TYR A 400 3.64 5.44 -14.35
C TYR A 400 3.08 6.47 -15.31
N VAL A 401 2.67 6.02 -16.47
CA VAL A 401 1.97 6.83 -17.48
C VAL A 401 0.67 6.17 -17.85
N GLU A 402 -0.35 6.99 -18.11
CA GLU A 402 -1.57 6.52 -18.72
C GLU A 402 -1.52 6.77 -20.22
N ARG A 403 -1.69 5.71 -21.03
CA ARG A 403 -1.79 5.75 -22.49
C ARG A 403 -3.07 5.06 -22.94
N SER A 404 -3.94 5.78 -23.64
CA SER A 404 -5.21 5.24 -24.14
C SER A 404 -6.05 4.55 -23.04
N GLY A 405 -6.14 5.14 -21.85
CA GLY A 405 -6.87 4.60 -20.69
C GLY A 405 -6.17 3.42 -19.99
N LYS A 406 -4.91 3.11 -20.33
CA LYS A 406 -4.13 2.04 -19.71
C LYS A 406 -2.95 2.63 -18.93
N LEU A 407 -2.84 2.22 -17.66
CA LEU A 407 -1.71 2.57 -16.82
C LEU A 407 -0.53 1.64 -17.07
N VAL A 408 0.62 2.21 -17.47
CA VAL A 408 1.85 1.47 -17.80
C VAL A 408 2.99 2.01 -16.94
N LEU A 409 3.85 1.13 -16.42
CA LEU A 409 5.09 1.54 -15.77
C LEU A 409 6.06 2.00 -16.86
N SER A 410 6.49 3.26 -16.79
CA SER A 410 7.54 3.81 -17.65
C SER A 410 8.90 3.16 -17.31
N GLY A 411 9.75 3.00 -18.30
CA GLY A 411 11.17 2.64 -18.10
C GLY A 411 12.03 3.77 -17.52
N GLN A 412 11.47 4.96 -17.41
CA GLN A 412 12.16 6.16 -16.96
C GLN A 412 12.30 6.20 -15.42
N THR A 413 13.44 6.72 -14.94
CA THR A 413 13.70 6.85 -13.49
C THR A 413 14.49 8.13 -13.21
N PHE A 414 14.27 8.74 -12.04
CA PHE A 414 15.14 9.80 -11.52
C PHE A 414 16.40 9.22 -10.89
N SER A 415 17.49 9.94 -10.94
CA SER A 415 18.78 9.54 -10.32
C SER A 415 18.69 9.48 -8.79
N GLY A 416 17.83 10.30 -8.17
CA GLY A 416 17.66 10.36 -6.71
C GLY A 416 16.46 11.20 -6.30
N ASN A 417 16.12 11.15 -4.99
CA ASN A 417 15.02 11.95 -4.45
C ASN A 417 15.30 13.45 -4.49
N SER A 418 16.56 13.88 -4.33
CA SER A 418 16.95 15.28 -4.43
C SER A 418 16.73 15.85 -5.84
N GLN A 419 16.95 15.05 -6.88
CA GLN A 419 16.69 15.43 -8.26
C GLN A 419 15.20 15.52 -8.54
N LEU A 420 14.42 14.57 -8.02
CA LEU A 420 12.95 14.62 -8.10
C LEU A 420 12.41 15.89 -7.44
N LEU A 421 12.88 16.23 -6.24
CA LEU A 421 12.48 17.46 -5.52
C LEU A 421 12.87 18.71 -6.33
N ALA A 422 14.08 18.76 -6.89
CA ALA A 422 14.52 19.89 -7.70
C ALA A 422 13.65 20.09 -8.94
N VAL A 423 13.19 19.00 -9.57
CA VAL A 423 12.25 19.07 -10.71
C VAL A 423 10.88 19.57 -10.26
N ILE A 424 10.37 19.10 -9.11
CA ILE A 424 9.09 19.62 -8.55
C ILE A 424 9.20 21.12 -8.28
N GLU A 425 10.28 21.58 -7.63
CA GLU A 425 10.53 23.00 -7.38
C GLU A 425 10.58 23.79 -8.68
N ARG A 426 11.24 23.27 -9.72
CA ARG A 426 11.35 23.90 -11.06
C ARG A 426 10.00 24.01 -11.77
N ILE A 427 9.09 23.06 -11.56
CA ILE A 427 7.73 23.12 -12.08
C ILE A 427 6.90 24.20 -11.35
N VAL A 428 7.00 24.30 -10.04
CA VAL A 428 6.06 25.10 -9.24
C VAL A 428 6.53 26.54 -8.99
N SER A 429 7.86 26.79 -8.97
CA SER A 429 8.44 28.10 -8.74
C SER A 429 8.02 29.15 -9.77
N PRO A 430 8.02 28.89 -11.10
CA PRO A 430 7.56 29.85 -12.10
C PRO A 430 6.08 30.21 -11.96
N LEU A 431 5.29 29.38 -11.27
CA LEU A 431 3.86 29.59 -11.01
C LEU A 431 3.63 30.37 -9.71
N GLY A 432 4.70 30.89 -9.08
CA GLY A 432 4.63 31.62 -7.81
C GLY A 432 4.24 30.72 -6.62
N ARG A 433 4.41 29.41 -6.76
CA ARG A 433 4.14 28.42 -5.71
C ARG A 433 5.44 27.95 -5.08
N ARG A 434 5.33 27.50 -3.84
CA ARG A 434 6.46 26.94 -3.07
C ARG A 434 6.06 25.59 -2.52
N ILE A 435 7.03 24.67 -2.49
CA ILE A 435 6.90 23.37 -1.85
C ILE A 435 8.15 23.14 -0.99
N ASP A 436 7.97 22.89 0.29
CA ASP A 436 9.04 22.61 1.26
C ASP A 436 8.45 21.83 2.45
N GLU A 437 9.28 21.47 3.43
CA GLU A 437 8.86 20.74 4.64
C GLU A 437 7.74 21.42 5.43
N LYS A 438 7.61 22.76 5.34
CA LYS A 438 6.55 23.54 6.00
C LYS A 438 5.26 23.58 5.17
N THR A 439 5.39 23.48 3.85
CA THR A 439 4.28 23.45 2.90
C THR A 439 4.50 22.24 1.96
N PRO A 440 4.29 21.01 2.46
CA PRO A 440 4.74 19.79 1.78
C PRO A 440 3.79 19.30 0.69
N TYR A 441 2.87 20.13 0.23
CA TYR A 441 1.99 19.83 -0.91
C TYR A 441 1.74 21.07 -1.75
N VAL A 442 1.49 20.86 -3.03
CA VAL A 442 1.13 21.91 -3.97
C VAL A 442 0.14 21.39 -5.01
N ASP A 443 -0.81 22.22 -5.39
CA ASP A 443 -1.72 22.03 -6.51
C ASP A 443 -1.58 23.25 -7.44
N ALA A 444 -1.22 23.02 -8.69
CA ALA A 444 -0.91 24.06 -9.66
C ALA A 444 -1.39 23.68 -11.07
N ARG A 445 -1.46 24.68 -11.97
CA ARG A 445 -1.70 24.46 -13.39
C ARG A 445 -0.54 24.99 -14.20
N LEU A 446 -0.04 24.19 -15.13
CA LEU A 446 0.97 24.60 -16.09
C LEU A 446 0.37 25.56 -17.15
N PRO A 447 1.21 26.30 -17.89
CA PRO A 447 0.75 27.20 -18.95
C PRO A 447 -0.03 26.50 -20.08
N ASP A 448 0.23 25.20 -20.31
CA ASP A 448 -0.48 24.36 -21.28
C ASP A 448 -1.86 23.88 -20.78
N GLY A 449 -2.24 24.21 -19.52
CA GLY A 449 -3.50 23.80 -18.88
C GLY A 449 -3.40 22.52 -18.07
N SER A 450 -2.30 21.77 -18.14
CA SER A 450 -2.09 20.54 -17.38
C SER A 450 -2.09 20.81 -15.87
N ARG A 451 -2.72 19.92 -15.10
CA ARG A 451 -2.75 20.00 -13.64
C ARG A 451 -1.56 19.26 -13.03
N VAL A 452 -0.87 19.90 -12.12
CA VAL A 452 0.21 19.31 -11.32
C VAL A 452 -0.19 19.27 -9.86
N HIS A 453 -0.14 18.08 -9.28
CA HIS A 453 -0.32 17.85 -7.86
C HIS A 453 0.93 17.17 -7.32
N ALA A 454 1.59 17.78 -6.35
CA ALA A 454 2.79 17.21 -5.75
C ALA A 454 2.67 17.20 -4.21
N ILE A 455 3.15 16.10 -3.62
CA ILE A 455 3.24 15.89 -2.17
C ILE A 455 4.65 15.38 -1.87
N ILE A 456 5.31 16.01 -0.88
CA ILE A 456 6.66 15.64 -0.45
C ILE A 456 6.67 15.26 1.05
N PRO A 457 7.75 14.68 1.59
CA PRO A 457 7.89 14.49 3.03
C PRO A 457 7.74 15.83 3.79
N PRO A 458 7.12 15.82 4.99
CA PRO A 458 6.71 14.67 5.80
C PRO A 458 5.33 14.06 5.46
N LEU A 459 4.58 14.63 4.53
CA LEU A 459 3.27 14.09 4.12
C LEU A 459 3.39 12.87 3.21
N SER A 460 4.41 12.83 2.37
CA SER A 460 4.75 11.64 1.59
C SER A 460 5.61 10.70 2.43
N VAL A 461 5.18 9.44 2.57
CA VAL A 461 5.86 8.43 3.41
C VAL A 461 6.90 7.63 2.62
N GLN A 462 6.86 7.65 1.30
CA GLN A 462 7.71 6.79 0.44
C GLN A 462 8.49 7.53 -0.66
N GLY A 463 8.67 8.80 -0.57
CA GLY A 463 9.47 9.55 -1.57
C GLY A 463 8.85 10.84 -1.96
#